data_f48b73ae9decbad466881a60c596ed5e
#
_entry.id   f48b73ae9decbad466881a60c596ed5e
#
_cell.length_a   1.000
_cell.length_b   1.000
_cell.length_c   1.000
_cell.angle_alpha   90.00
_cell.angle_beta   90.00
_cell.angle_gamma   90.00
#
_symmetry.space_group_name_H-M   'P 1'
#
loop_
_entity.id
_entity.type
_entity.pdbx_description
1 polymer ?
#
loop_
_entity_poly.entity_id
_entity_poly.type
_entity_poly.pdbx_seq_one_letter_code
_entity_poly.pdbx_strand_id
1 'polypeptide(L)'
;MIFFISDLHLSPRSPGATRLFLQFLAGRARQAEALYILGDLFEAWIGDDDIDDPYHAEIIAALRDASAAGLVISLQHGNRDFLLGTDFAAATGIRLLSDPYVLSTAEWQFVLSHGDALCLDDAAYMAFRNQVRNPEWQAALLAKPLAERRAIAAHMRQVSESSQQGKENPYTDLQAAATDDFLREHGYATFIHGHTHQPAKHDHIVDGIHVERWVLADWHEDRGECLVWDGEALTREALTLKNRP
;
A
#
# COMPACT_ATOMS: atom_id res chain seq x y z
N MET A 1 -12.33 -5.30 14.94
CA MET A 1 -10.88 -4.97 14.82
C MET A 1 -10.54 -4.84 13.34
N ILE A 2 -9.83 -3.78 12.97
CA ILE A 2 -9.42 -3.48 11.59
C ILE A 2 -7.91 -3.31 11.55
N PHE A 3 -7.27 -3.87 10.53
CA PHE A 3 -5.83 -3.74 10.31
C PHE A 3 -5.53 -2.91 9.06
N PHE A 4 -4.47 -2.11 9.14
CA PHE A 4 -3.96 -1.32 8.03
C PHE A 4 -2.46 -1.64 7.85
N ILE A 5 -2.06 -1.92 6.62
CA ILE A 5 -0.68 -2.17 6.20
C ILE A 5 -0.41 -1.49 4.86
N SER A 6 0.84 -1.28 4.52
CA SER A 6 1.28 -0.67 3.26
C SER A 6 2.73 -1.02 2.97
N ASP A 7 3.19 -0.76 1.77
CA ASP A 7 4.62 -0.77 1.40
C ASP A 7 5.33 -2.09 1.73
N LEU A 8 4.68 -3.21 1.36
CA LEU A 8 5.24 -4.55 1.57
C LEU A 8 6.34 -4.88 0.55
N HIS A 9 6.25 -4.33 -0.66
CA HIS A 9 7.21 -4.51 -1.75
C HIS A 9 7.58 -5.97 -2.00
N LEU A 10 6.55 -6.84 -1.97
CA LEU A 10 6.73 -8.28 -2.12
C LEU A 10 7.36 -8.60 -3.47
N SER A 11 8.47 -9.36 -3.42
CA SER A 11 9.22 -9.76 -4.61
C SER A 11 10.05 -11.01 -4.32
N PRO A 12 10.50 -11.75 -5.34
CA PRO A 12 11.43 -12.85 -5.13
C PRO A 12 12.77 -12.44 -4.48
N ARG A 13 13.07 -11.13 -4.47
CA ARG A 13 14.29 -10.58 -3.85
C ARG A 13 14.15 -10.29 -2.37
N SER A 14 12.92 -10.26 -1.85
CA SER A 14 12.58 -10.05 -0.44
C SER A 14 11.82 -11.24 0.15
N PRO A 15 12.44 -12.44 0.21
CA PRO A 15 11.76 -13.66 0.65
C PRO A 15 11.38 -13.63 2.13
N GLY A 16 12.06 -12.84 2.96
CA GLY A 16 11.71 -12.65 4.36
C GLY A 16 10.42 -11.88 4.53
N ALA A 17 10.27 -10.75 3.85
CA ALA A 17 9.03 -9.97 3.84
C ALA A 17 7.85 -10.83 3.35
N THR A 18 8.06 -11.62 2.29
CA THR A 18 7.04 -12.54 1.78
C THR A 18 6.62 -13.57 2.84
N ARG A 19 7.59 -14.24 3.49
CA ARG A 19 7.28 -15.20 4.56
C ARG A 19 6.56 -14.55 5.74
N LEU A 20 6.96 -13.33 6.11
CA LEU A 20 6.32 -12.58 7.19
C LEU A 20 4.87 -12.24 6.85
N PHE A 21 4.61 -11.81 5.61
CA PHE A 21 3.26 -11.53 5.14
C PHE A 21 2.38 -12.78 5.11
N LEU A 22 2.89 -13.90 4.59
CA LEU A 22 2.18 -15.17 4.60
C LEU A 22 1.88 -15.66 6.03
N GLN A 23 2.84 -15.51 6.96
CA GLN A 23 2.63 -15.81 8.38
C GLN A 23 1.57 -14.89 9.00
N PHE A 24 1.60 -13.60 8.68
CA PHE A 24 0.61 -12.62 9.15
C PHE A 24 -0.80 -13.00 8.68
N LEU A 25 -0.98 -13.29 7.38
CA LEU A 25 -2.26 -13.71 6.81
C LEU A 25 -2.77 -15.03 7.43
N ALA A 26 -1.89 -16.00 7.64
CA ALA A 26 -2.25 -17.30 8.21
C ALA A 26 -2.60 -17.23 9.72
N GLY A 27 -2.14 -16.20 10.42
CA GLY A 27 -2.23 -16.08 11.88
C GLY A 27 -2.94 -14.81 12.36
N ARG A 28 -2.19 -13.74 12.55
CA ARG A 28 -2.68 -12.53 13.22
C ARG A 28 -3.83 -11.85 12.48
N ALA A 29 -3.74 -11.78 11.14
CA ALA A 29 -4.77 -11.15 10.32
C ALA A 29 -6.14 -11.82 10.43
N ARG A 30 -6.19 -13.12 10.71
CA ARG A 30 -7.45 -13.87 10.90
C ARG A 30 -8.25 -13.47 12.14
N GLN A 31 -7.68 -12.67 13.04
CA GLN A 31 -8.36 -12.13 14.20
C GLN A 31 -9.08 -10.80 13.89
N ALA A 32 -8.87 -10.25 12.70
CA ALA A 32 -9.51 -9.03 12.24
C ALA A 32 -10.79 -9.31 11.46
N GLU A 33 -11.68 -8.34 11.44
CA GLU A 33 -12.86 -8.28 10.57
C GLU A 33 -12.47 -7.79 9.17
N ALA A 34 -11.50 -6.86 9.12
CA ALA A 34 -11.03 -6.29 7.87
C ALA A 34 -9.52 -5.99 7.88
N LEU A 35 -8.92 -6.11 6.71
CA LEU A 35 -7.55 -5.72 6.40
C LEU A 35 -7.56 -4.76 5.23
N TYR A 36 -6.98 -3.58 5.43
CA TYR A 36 -6.75 -2.57 4.39
C TYR A 36 -5.27 -2.54 4.03
N ILE A 37 -4.97 -2.75 2.75
CA ILE A 37 -3.63 -2.67 2.16
C ILE A 37 -3.57 -1.36 1.36
N LEU A 38 -2.80 -0.39 1.84
CA LEU A 38 -2.79 0.96 1.27
C LEU A 38 -1.70 1.15 0.21
N GLY A 39 -1.64 0.20 -0.73
CA GLY A 39 -0.73 0.24 -1.88
C GLY A 39 0.63 -0.41 -1.64
N ASP A 40 1.36 -0.60 -2.73
CA ASP A 40 2.68 -1.19 -2.78
C ASP A 40 2.75 -2.58 -2.09
N LEU A 41 1.72 -3.40 -2.33
CA LEU A 41 1.73 -4.82 -1.95
C LEU A 41 2.88 -5.55 -2.66
N PHE A 42 3.02 -5.33 -3.98
CA PHE A 42 4.10 -5.88 -4.78
C PHE A 42 5.13 -4.80 -5.13
N GLU A 43 6.39 -5.21 -5.24
CA GLU A 43 7.48 -4.36 -5.74
C GLU A 43 7.25 -3.89 -7.19
N ALA A 44 6.54 -4.71 -7.98
CA ALA A 44 6.06 -4.36 -9.30
C ALA A 44 4.91 -5.30 -9.68
N TRP A 45 3.86 -4.75 -10.26
CA TRP A 45 2.81 -5.51 -10.93
C TRP A 45 2.71 -5.07 -12.38
N ILE A 46 2.78 -6.00 -13.30
CA ILE A 46 2.89 -5.70 -14.74
C ILE A 46 1.63 -6.01 -15.55
N GLY A 47 0.57 -6.44 -14.86
CA GLY A 47 -0.74 -6.79 -15.41
C GLY A 47 -1.24 -8.14 -14.91
N ASP A 48 -2.54 -8.31 -14.90
CA ASP A 48 -3.21 -9.50 -14.34
C ASP A 48 -2.98 -10.78 -15.15
N ASP A 49 -2.51 -10.68 -16.38
CA ASP A 49 -2.07 -11.82 -17.17
C ASP A 49 -0.73 -12.45 -16.71
N ASP A 50 -0.15 -11.93 -15.61
CA ASP A 50 1.02 -12.50 -14.91
C ASP A 50 0.66 -13.19 -13.58
N ILE A 51 -0.63 -13.43 -13.31
CA ILE A 51 -1.11 -14.07 -12.06
C ILE A 51 -0.63 -15.52 -11.89
N ASP A 52 -0.32 -16.18 -12.99
CA ASP A 52 0.18 -17.57 -13.00
C ASP A 52 1.71 -17.67 -12.78
N ASP A 53 2.42 -16.55 -12.64
CA ASP A 53 3.81 -16.60 -12.21
C ASP A 53 3.90 -17.30 -10.84
N PRO A 54 4.78 -18.30 -10.66
CA PRO A 54 4.82 -19.11 -9.43
C PRO A 54 4.94 -18.29 -8.15
N TYR A 55 5.64 -17.16 -8.19
CA TYR A 55 5.77 -16.27 -7.04
C TYR A 55 4.45 -15.56 -6.72
N HIS A 56 3.78 -15.02 -7.73
CA HIS A 56 2.49 -14.36 -7.56
C HIS A 56 1.39 -15.34 -7.12
N ALA A 57 1.38 -16.53 -7.70
CA ALA A 57 0.40 -17.57 -7.40
C ALA A 57 0.39 -17.99 -5.91
N GLU A 58 1.55 -18.02 -5.23
CA GLU A 58 1.64 -18.30 -3.79
C GLU A 58 0.92 -17.24 -2.96
N ILE A 59 1.19 -15.95 -3.27
CA ILE A 59 0.59 -14.81 -2.56
C ILE A 59 -0.90 -14.71 -2.85
N ILE A 60 -1.31 -14.90 -4.10
CA ILE A 60 -2.72 -14.92 -4.52
C ILE A 60 -3.48 -16.03 -3.79
N ALA A 61 -2.90 -17.22 -3.68
CA ALA A 61 -3.51 -18.34 -2.95
C ALA A 61 -3.71 -17.99 -1.46
N ALA A 62 -2.71 -17.37 -0.82
CA ALA A 62 -2.80 -16.99 0.58
C ALA A 62 -3.86 -15.89 0.83
N LEU A 63 -3.95 -14.89 -0.06
CA LEU A 63 -4.98 -13.85 0.00
C LEU A 63 -6.38 -14.44 -0.19
N ARG A 64 -6.55 -15.32 -1.18
CA ARG A 64 -7.81 -16.04 -1.43
C ARG A 64 -8.24 -16.86 -0.22
N ASP A 65 -7.31 -17.62 0.37
CA ASP A 65 -7.59 -18.47 1.54
C ASP A 65 -7.98 -17.63 2.77
N ALA A 66 -7.35 -16.45 2.94
CA ALA A 66 -7.72 -15.51 3.99
C ALA A 66 -9.13 -14.92 3.75
N SER A 67 -9.42 -14.49 2.51
CA SER A 67 -10.74 -13.98 2.12
C SER A 67 -11.82 -15.03 2.28
N ALA A 68 -11.57 -16.27 1.82
CA ALA A 68 -12.50 -17.41 1.96
C ALA A 68 -12.76 -17.80 3.42
N ALA A 69 -11.81 -17.52 4.32
CA ALA A 69 -11.96 -17.72 5.76
C ALA A 69 -12.75 -16.59 6.46
N GLY A 70 -13.21 -15.57 5.72
CA GLY A 70 -14.07 -14.50 6.23
C GLY A 70 -13.36 -13.18 6.52
N LEU A 71 -12.04 -13.05 6.28
CA LEU A 71 -11.36 -11.77 6.38
C LEU A 71 -11.73 -10.87 5.18
N VAL A 72 -12.31 -9.71 5.45
CA VAL A 72 -12.59 -8.72 4.40
C VAL A 72 -11.29 -8.02 4.04
N ILE A 73 -10.73 -8.28 2.86
CA ILE A 73 -9.50 -7.64 2.41
C ILE A 73 -9.81 -6.58 1.35
N SER A 74 -9.30 -5.38 1.56
CA SER A 74 -9.41 -4.26 0.62
C SER A 74 -8.02 -3.71 0.28
N LEU A 75 -7.79 -3.34 -0.97
CA LEU A 75 -6.50 -2.87 -1.46
C LEU A 75 -6.65 -1.59 -2.27
N GLN A 76 -5.82 -0.60 -2.00
CA GLN A 76 -5.57 0.55 -2.86
C GLN A 76 -4.32 0.33 -3.70
N HIS A 77 -4.27 0.94 -4.87
CA HIS A 77 -3.06 0.94 -5.70
C HIS A 77 -1.98 1.84 -5.10
N GLY A 78 -0.76 1.31 -5.00
CA GLY A 78 0.43 2.11 -4.81
C GLY A 78 1.08 2.55 -6.13
N ASN A 79 2.27 3.09 -6.04
CA ASN A 79 3.04 3.50 -7.22
C ASN A 79 3.84 2.34 -7.86
N ARG A 80 3.89 1.19 -7.22
CA ARG A 80 4.55 -0.03 -7.71
C ARG A 80 3.59 -1.01 -8.36
N ASP A 81 2.35 -1.03 -7.91
CA ASP A 81 1.36 -2.04 -8.27
C ASP A 81 0.05 -1.45 -8.86
N PHE A 82 0.15 -0.28 -9.49
CA PHE A 82 -0.97 0.47 -10.07
C PHE A 82 -1.69 -0.25 -11.24
N LEU A 83 -1.16 -1.37 -11.73
CA LEU A 83 -1.77 -2.21 -12.75
C LEU A 83 -2.52 -3.42 -12.20
N LEU A 84 -2.66 -3.56 -10.87
CA LEU A 84 -3.54 -4.54 -10.27
C LEU A 84 -4.97 -4.30 -10.75
N GLY A 85 -5.58 -5.32 -11.32
CA GLY A 85 -6.87 -5.20 -11.98
C GLY A 85 -7.95 -6.14 -11.42
N THR A 86 -9.01 -6.27 -12.19
CA THR A 86 -10.20 -7.04 -11.81
C THR A 86 -9.95 -8.54 -11.74
N ASP A 87 -9.02 -9.09 -12.54
CA ASP A 87 -8.73 -10.52 -12.54
C ASP A 87 -7.93 -10.89 -11.28
N PHE A 88 -7.00 -10.03 -10.84
CA PHE A 88 -6.34 -10.18 -9.54
C PHE A 88 -7.37 -10.13 -8.39
N ALA A 89 -8.28 -9.16 -8.42
CA ALA A 89 -9.33 -9.03 -7.41
C ALA A 89 -10.23 -10.29 -7.38
N ALA A 90 -10.63 -10.81 -8.55
CA ALA A 90 -11.42 -12.03 -8.65
C ALA A 90 -10.65 -13.26 -8.17
N ALA A 91 -9.35 -13.38 -8.48
CA ALA A 91 -8.51 -14.51 -8.08
C ALA A 91 -8.27 -14.57 -6.57
N THR A 92 -8.26 -13.42 -5.89
CA THR A 92 -7.96 -13.28 -4.45
C THR A 92 -9.20 -13.11 -3.57
N GLY A 93 -10.34 -12.69 -4.15
CA GLY A 93 -11.54 -12.31 -3.40
C GLY A 93 -11.42 -10.96 -2.68
N ILE A 94 -10.41 -10.17 -2.99
CA ILE A 94 -10.22 -8.84 -2.39
C ILE A 94 -11.04 -7.78 -3.13
N ARG A 95 -11.21 -6.62 -2.48
CA ARG A 95 -11.84 -5.43 -3.06
C ARG A 95 -10.77 -4.39 -3.42
N LEU A 96 -10.73 -3.96 -4.68
CA LEU A 96 -9.95 -2.77 -5.06
C LEU A 96 -10.72 -1.51 -4.68
N LEU A 97 -10.05 -0.59 -4.00
CA LEU A 97 -10.59 0.68 -3.55
C LEU A 97 -10.09 1.84 -4.40
N SER A 98 -10.90 2.91 -4.45
CA SER A 98 -10.42 4.21 -4.92
C SER A 98 -9.34 4.77 -3.97
N ASP A 99 -8.51 5.67 -4.47
CA ASP A 99 -7.59 6.47 -3.68
C ASP A 99 -7.93 7.96 -3.93
N PRO A 100 -8.37 8.72 -2.92
CA PRO A 100 -8.60 8.30 -1.52
C PRO A 100 -9.88 7.47 -1.31
N TYR A 101 -9.97 6.81 -0.15
CA TYR A 101 -11.15 6.07 0.31
C TYR A 101 -11.54 6.50 1.71
N VAL A 102 -12.82 6.84 1.92
CA VAL A 102 -13.35 7.17 3.25
C VAL A 102 -13.93 5.92 3.89
N LEU A 103 -13.34 5.50 5.00
CA LEU A 103 -13.80 4.40 5.82
C LEU A 103 -14.55 4.96 7.04
N SER A 104 -15.83 4.66 7.14
CA SER A 104 -16.65 5.00 8.32
C SER A 104 -16.89 3.75 9.16
N THR A 105 -16.59 3.85 10.44
CA THR A 105 -17.01 2.91 11.48
C THR A 105 -18.20 3.47 12.23
N ALA A 106 -18.71 2.78 13.26
CA ALA A 106 -19.84 3.27 14.05
C ALA A 106 -19.54 4.61 14.74
N GLU A 107 -18.30 4.83 15.16
CA GLU A 107 -17.89 5.96 16.01
C GLU A 107 -16.74 6.79 15.45
N TRP A 108 -16.11 6.35 14.35
CA TRP A 108 -14.92 6.99 13.83
C TRP A 108 -14.88 7.02 12.29
N GLN A 109 -14.22 8.03 11.75
CA GLN A 109 -14.01 8.15 10.32
C GLN A 109 -12.52 8.24 10.00
N PHE A 110 -12.10 7.45 9.02
CA PHE A 110 -10.75 7.48 8.46
C PHE A 110 -10.79 7.88 7.00
N VAL A 111 -9.80 8.61 6.54
CA VAL A 111 -9.48 8.73 5.13
C VAL A 111 -8.20 7.93 4.85
N LEU A 112 -8.30 7.01 3.91
CA LEU A 112 -7.22 6.10 3.53
C LEU A 112 -6.69 6.52 2.16
N SER A 113 -5.37 6.57 2.03
CA SER A 113 -4.69 6.81 0.75
C SER A 113 -3.34 6.09 0.74
N HIS A 114 -2.80 5.79 -0.44
CA HIS A 114 -1.40 5.43 -0.51
C HIS A 114 -0.52 6.62 -0.07
N GLY A 115 -0.91 7.86 -0.39
CA GLY A 115 -0.23 9.08 0.04
C GLY A 115 0.59 9.75 -1.05
N ASP A 116 0.94 9.04 -2.09
CA ASP A 116 1.81 9.48 -3.18
C ASP A 116 1.29 10.72 -3.94
N ALA A 117 -0.01 10.95 -3.92
CA ALA A 117 -0.66 12.10 -4.56
C ALA A 117 -0.32 13.45 -3.89
N LEU A 118 0.13 13.42 -2.64
CA LEU A 118 0.41 14.62 -1.84
C LEU A 118 1.91 14.97 -1.76
N CYS A 119 2.78 14.22 -2.47
CA CYS A 119 4.22 14.49 -2.56
C CYS A 119 4.53 15.59 -3.59
N LEU A 120 3.85 16.73 -3.51
CA LEU A 120 3.87 17.78 -4.55
C LEU A 120 5.24 18.47 -4.71
N ASP A 121 6.11 18.38 -3.72
CA ASP A 121 7.45 18.97 -3.77
C ASP A 121 8.44 18.16 -4.62
N ASP A 122 8.11 16.90 -4.96
CA ASP A 122 8.85 16.08 -5.93
C ASP A 122 8.20 16.17 -7.32
N ALA A 123 8.53 17.24 -8.06
CA ALA A 123 7.97 17.48 -9.40
C ALA A 123 8.27 16.34 -10.39
N ALA A 124 9.43 15.68 -10.26
CA ALA A 124 9.80 14.55 -11.13
C ALA A 124 8.93 13.32 -10.84
N TYR A 125 8.72 13.03 -9.57
CA TYR A 125 7.81 11.98 -9.15
C TYR A 125 6.37 12.26 -9.59
N MET A 126 5.87 13.49 -9.40
CA MET A 126 4.51 13.86 -9.81
C MET A 126 4.29 13.75 -11.33
N ALA A 127 5.29 14.10 -12.14
CA ALA A 127 5.24 13.89 -13.57
C ALA A 127 5.14 12.39 -13.93
N PHE A 128 5.95 11.55 -13.29
CA PHE A 128 5.88 10.09 -13.42
C PHE A 128 4.51 9.56 -12.99
N ARG A 129 4.01 9.95 -11.81
CA ARG A 129 2.70 9.54 -11.30
C ARG A 129 1.58 9.87 -12.27
N ASN A 130 1.55 11.09 -12.79
CA ASN A 130 0.55 11.52 -13.76
C ASN A 130 0.58 10.69 -15.05
N GLN A 131 1.77 10.29 -15.49
CA GLN A 131 1.93 9.42 -16.65
C GLN A 131 1.39 8.02 -16.38
N VAL A 132 1.82 7.35 -15.29
CA VAL A 132 1.45 5.95 -15.03
C VAL A 132 0.01 5.77 -14.56
N ARG A 133 -0.62 6.83 -14.05
CA ARG A 133 -2.05 6.84 -13.70
C ARG A 133 -2.97 7.20 -14.86
N ASN A 134 -2.40 7.57 -16.03
CA ASN A 134 -3.19 7.85 -17.23
C ASN A 134 -3.74 6.53 -17.83
N PRO A 135 -5.07 6.38 -18.00
CA PRO A 135 -5.67 5.15 -18.51
C PRO A 135 -5.21 4.75 -19.91
N GLU A 136 -4.96 5.73 -20.79
CA GLU A 136 -4.49 5.46 -22.16
C GLU A 136 -3.06 4.89 -22.13
N TRP A 137 -2.20 5.46 -21.27
CA TRP A 137 -0.85 4.95 -21.07
C TRP A 137 -0.86 3.53 -20.49
N GLN A 138 -1.71 3.26 -19.50
CA GLN A 138 -1.87 1.92 -18.92
C GLN A 138 -2.36 0.91 -19.97
N ALA A 139 -3.35 1.27 -20.75
CA ALA A 139 -3.85 0.41 -21.84
C ALA A 139 -2.77 0.11 -22.88
N ALA A 140 -1.98 1.13 -23.29
CA ALA A 140 -0.86 0.95 -24.22
C ALA A 140 0.25 0.06 -23.63
N LEU A 141 0.51 0.16 -22.33
CA LEU A 141 1.47 -0.71 -21.64
C LEU A 141 0.95 -2.14 -21.57
N LEU A 142 -0.28 -2.36 -21.16
CA LEU A 142 -0.90 -3.69 -21.04
C LEU A 142 -1.05 -4.41 -22.39
N ALA A 143 -1.12 -3.68 -23.51
CA ALA A 143 -1.13 -4.25 -24.85
C ALA A 143 0.23 -4.86 -25.28
N LYS A 144 1.32 -4.58 -24.53
CA LYS A 144 2.64 -5.12 -24.82
C LYS A 144 2.81 -6.54 -24.28
N PRO A 145 3.67 -7.37 -24.90
CA PRO A 145 4.02 -8.68 -24.36
C PRO A 145 4.57 -8.59 -22.93
N LEU A 146 4.31 -9.59 -22.10
CA LEU A 146 4.80 -9.67 -20.70
C LEU A 146 6.31 -9.45 -20.58
N ALA A 147 7.11 -10.01 -21.48
CA ALA A 147 8.57 -9.84 -21.46
C ALA A 147 9.00 -8.37 -21.63
N GLU A 148 8.29 -7.61 -22.49
CA GLU A 148 8.56 -6.18 -22.69
C GLU A 148 8.13 -5.37 -21.46
N ARG A 149 6.97 -5.69 -20.87
CA ARG A 149 6.51 -5.05 -19.63
C ARG A 149 7.44 -5.30 -18.45
N ARG A 150 7.97 -6.53 -18.31
CA ARG A 150 9.00 -6.85 -17.30
C ARG A 150 10.26 -6.01 -17.47
N ALA A 151 10.72 -5.82 -18.71
CA ALA A 151 11.88 -4.97 -18.99
C ALA A 151 11.62 -3.49 -18.65
N ILE A 152 10.42 -2.98 -19.00
CA ILE A 152 10.01 -1.62 -18.65
C ILE A 152 9.95 -1.43 -17.14
N ALA A 153 9.30 -2.34 -16.39
CA ALA A 153 9.21 -2.29 -14.94
C ALA A 153 10.60 -2.33 -14.28
N ALA A 154 11.50 -3.19 -14.77
CA ALA A 154 12.88 -3.26 -14.27
C ALA A 154 13.64 -1.95 -14.51
N HIS A 155 13.46 -1.31 -15.67
CA HIS A 155 14.06 -0.01 -15.97
C HIS A 155 13.51 1.10 -15.06
N MET A 156 12.19 1.18 -14.89
CA MET A 156 11.54 2.15 -13.99
C MET A 156 12.06 2.02 -12.56
N ARG A 157 12.23 0.78 -12.09
CA ARG A 157 12.81 0.51 -10.78
C ARG A 157 14.24 1.03 -10.68
N GLN A 158 15.10 0.72 -11.65
CA GLN A 158 16.48 1.18 -11.67
C GLN A 158 16.58 2.71 -11.64
N VAL A 159 15.72 3.42 -12.38
CA VAL A 159 15.64 4.88 -12.36
C VAL A 159 15.25 5.37 -10.97
N SER A 160 14.24 4.77 -10.35
CA SER A 160 13.81 5.10 -8.98
C SER A 160 14.93 4.91 -7.96
N GLU A 161 15.59 3.74 -7.95
CA GLU A 161 16.73 3.44 -7.07
C GLU A 161 17.87 4.45 -7.26
N SER A 162 18.18 4.77 -8.52
CA SER A 162 19.24 5.75 -8.85
C SER A 162 18.92 7.16 -8.37
N SER A 163 17.65 7.56 -8.41
CA SER A 163 17.19 8.88 -7.95
C SER A 163 17.25 9.03 -6.43
N GLN A 164 17.25 7.93 -5.71
CA GLN A 164 17.30 7.89 -4.25
C GLN A 164 18.74 7.78 -3.72
N GLN A 165 19.69 7.31 -4.55
CA GLN A 165 21.08 7.17 -4.15
C GLN A 165 21.70 8.51 -3.77
N GLY A 166 22.34 8.56 -2.59
CA GLY A 166 23.03 9.76 -2.07
C GLY A 166 22.14 10.81 -1.42
N LYS A 167 20.84 10.60 -1.31
CA LYS A 167 19.96 11.45 -0.53
C LYS A 167 20.00 11.00 0.95
N GLU A 168 20.17 11.92 1.88
CA GLU A 168 20.08 11.65 3.34
C GLU A 168 18.68 11.15 3.72
N ASN A 169 17.65 11.66 3.04
CA ASN A 169 16.28 11.20 3.14
C ASN A 169 15.75 10.94 1.73
N PRO A 170 15.69 9.67 1.28
CA PRO A 170 15.24 9.33 -0.07
C PRO A 170 13.74 9.57 -0.29
N TYR A 171 12.96 9.66 0.79
CA TYR A 171 11.53 9.91 0.75
C TYR A 171 11.22 11.30 1.30
N THR A 172 10.58 12.11 0.48
CA THR A 172 10.03 13.40 0.90
C THR A 172 8.70 13.15 1.59
N ASP A 173 8.45 13.80 2.73
CA ASP A 173 7.13 13.75 3.37
C ASP A 173 6.08 14.46 2.51
N LEU A 174 4.82 14.27 2.84
CA LEU A 174 3.71 14.94 2.18
C LEU A 174 3.86 16.46 2.29
N GLN A 175 3.50 17.18 1.23
CA GLN A 175 3.52 18.64 1.27
C GLN A 175 2.48 19.16 2.28
N ALA A 176 2.93 19.99 3.22
CA ALA A 176 2.10 20.40 4.37
C ALA A 176 0.79 21.07 3.97
N ALA A 177 0.84 22.06 3.06
CA ALA A 177 -0.36 22.77 2.62
C ALA A 177 -1.36 21.85 1.90
N ALA A 178 -0.87 20.98 1.02
CA ALA A 178 -1.70 20.00 0.33
C ALA A 178 -2.31 18.98 1.31
N THR A 179 -1.57 18.61 2.37
CA THR A 179 -2.10 17.74 3.42
C THR A 179 -3.22 18.42 4.20
N ASP A 180 -3.06 19.69 4.57
CA ASP A 180 -4.11 20.44 5.26
C ASP A 180 -5.37 20.61 4.41
N ASP A 181 -5.21 20.89 3.10
CA ASP A 181 -6.32 20.96 2.15
C ASP A 181 -7.02 19.60 2.02
N PHE A 182 -6.25 18.53 1.89
CA PHE A 182 -6.77 17.16 1.83
C PHE A 182 -7.57 16.78 3.09
N LEU A 183 -7.07 17.10 4.27
CA LEU A 183 -7.77 16.85 5.54
C LEU A 183 -9.09 17.64 5.62
N ARG A 184 -9.08 18.90 5.15
CA ARG A 184 -10.28 19.74 5.07
C ARG A 184 -11.34 19.17 4.13
N GLU A 185 -10.93 18.75 2.93
CA GLU A 185 -11.81 18.14 1.92
C GLU A 185 -12.47 16.84 2.39
N HIS A 186 -11.77 16.09 3.29
CA HIS A 186 -12.26 14.83 3.84
C HIS A 186 -12.87 14.96 5.24
N GLY A 187 -13.34 16.16 5.61
CA GLY A 187 -14.11 16.39 6.83
C GLY A 187 -13.31 16.17 8.11
N TYR A 188 -11.99 16.43 8.07
CA TYR A 188 -11.07 16.30 9.20
C TYR A 188 -11.02 14.86 9.77
N ALA A 189 -11.25 13.86 8.92
CA ALA A 189 -11.12 12.46 9.29
C ALA A 189 -9.65 12.10 9.62
N THR A 190 -9.43 11.14 10.51
CA THR A 190 -8.10 10.61 10.76
C THR A 190 -7.50 10.05 9.47
N PHE A 191 -6.33 10.54 9.09
CA PHE A 191 -5.67 10.18 7.85
C PHE A 191 -4.66 9.04 8.07
N ILE A 192 -4.80 7.95 7.29
CA ILE A 192 -3.85 6.82 7.31
C ILE A 192 -3.28 6.66 5.90
N HIS A 193 -1.94 6.62 5.80
CA HIS A 193 -1.27 6.46 4.51
C HIS A 193 0.07 5.72 4.61
N GLY A 194 0.61 5.32 3.47
CA GLY A 194 1.92 4.71 3.29
C GLY A 194 2.91 5.61 2.55
N HIS A 195 3.60 5.05 1.56
CA HIS A 195 4.46 5.67 0.56
C HIS A 195 5.75 6.30 1.07
N THR A 196 5.70 7.08 2.16
CA THR A 196 6.87 7.85 2.62
C THR A 196 7.87 7.02 3.42
N HIS A 197 7.52 5.78 3.82
CA HIS A 197 8.36 4.88 4.62
C HIS A 197 8.91 5.53 5.92
N GLN A 198 8.17 6.48 6.49
CA GLN A 198 8.53 7.20 7.71
C GLN A 198 7.45 7.00 8.76
N PRO A 199 7.35 5.80 9.36
CA PRO A 199 6.26 5.47 10.27
C PRO A 199 6.23 6.42 11.47
N ALA A 200 5.15 7.17 11.57
CA ALA A 200 4.94 8.17 12.62
C ALA A 200 3.45 8.44 12.83
N LYS A 201 3.12 9.08 13.93
CA LYS A 201 1.88 9.79 14.15
C LYS A 201 2.18 11.28 14.13
N HIS A 202 1.45 12.03 13.33
CA HIS A 202 1.53 13.49 13.27
C HIS A 202 0.21 14.08 13.73
N ASP A 203 0.29 15.17 14.49
CA ASP A 203 -0.85 15.95 14.94
C ASP A 203 -0.93 17.23 14.10
N HIS A 204 -2.06 17.45 13.45
CA HIS A 204 -2.35 18.64 12.65
C HIS A 204 -3.40 19.50 13.36
N ILE A 205 -3.30 20.81 13.21
CA ILE A 205 -4.36 21.75 13.58
C ILE A 205 -4.80 22.47 12.31
N VAL A 206 -5.91 22.01 11.74
CA VAL A 206 -6.47 22.57 10.51
C VAL A 206 -7.78 23.28 10.85
N ASP A 207 -7.84 24.58 10.56
CA ASP A 207 -8.99 25.44 10.88
C ASP A 207 -9.40 25.40 12.37
N GLY A 208 -8.43 25.16 13.27
CA GLY A 208 -8.65 25.00 14.71
C GLY A 208 -9.11 23.62 15.14
N ILE A 209 -9.24 22.67 14.22
CA ILE A 209 -9.62 21.27 14.49
C ILE A 209 -8.35 20.41 14.56
N HIS A 210 -8.23 19.60 15.61
CA HIS A 210 -7.16 18.62 15.74
C HIS A 210 -7.45 17.40 14.89
N VAL A 211 -6.49 17.01 14.04
CA VAL A 211 -6.58 15.85 13.14
C VAL A 211 -5.29 15.01 13.25
N GLU A 212 -5.44 13.72 13.34
CA GLU A 212 -4.32 12.79 13.35
C GLU A 212 -4.00 12.28 11.94
N ARG A 213 -2.71 12.27 11.59
CA ARG A 213 -2.17 11.61 10.41
C ARG A 213 -1.22 10.49 10.83
N TRP A 214 -1.52 9.28 10.37
CA TRP A 214 -0.74 8.09 10.67
C TRP A 214 -0.05 7.58 9.41
N VAL A 215 1.27 7.51 9.46
CA VAL A 215 2.11 6.96 8.39
C VAL A 215 2.40 5.50 8.69
N LEU A 216 2.08 4.59 7.77
CA LEU A 216 2.37 3.16 7.88
C LEU A 216 3.86 2.88 7.64
N ALA A 217 4.34 1.77 8.20
CA ALA A 217 5.70 1.31 8.00
C ALA A 217 5.82 0.47 6.72
N ASP A 218 6.98 0.54 6.09
CA ASP A 218 7.41 -0.40 5.07
C ASP A 218 7.88 -1.73 5.70
N TRP A 219 7.80 -2.81 4.92
CA TRP A 219 8.17 -4.16 5.35
C TRP A 219 9.56 -4.56 4.87
N HIS A 220 10.27 -5.33 5.68
CA HIS A 220 11.63 -5.79 5.45
C HIS A 220 11.75 -7.31 5.62
N GLU A 221 12.97 -7.83 5.42
CA GLU A 221 13.27 -9.26 5.50
C GLU A 221 12.90 -9.91 6.85
N ASP A 222 12.97 -9.15 7.94
CA ASP A 222 12.84 -9.65 9.32
C ASP A 222 11.77 -8.93 10.14
N ARG A 223 11.21 -7.84 9.64
CA ARG A 223 10.25 -7.00 10.36
C ARG A 223 9.17 -6.44 9.46
N GLY A 224 8.01 -6.28 10.02
CA GLY A 224 6.88 -5.53 9.47
C GLY A 224 6.10 -4.90 10.61
N GLU A 225 5.09 -4.15 10.26
CA GLU A 225 4.19 -3.51 11.22
C GLU A 225 2.78 -3.49 10.66
N CYS A 226 1.78 -3.59 11.51
CA CYS A 226 0.43 -3.19 11.17
C CYS A 226 -0.08 -2.13 12.14
N LEU A 227 -0.91 -1.22 11.63
CA LEU A 227 -1.71 -0.34 12.46
C LEU A 227 -3.04 -1.03 12.74
N VAL A 228 -3.48 -0.99 13.99
CA VAL A 228 -4.66 -1.72 14.48
C VAL A 228 -5.68 -0.73 15.03
N TRP A 229 -6.90 -0.78 14.51
CA TRP A 229 -8.08 -0.14 15.10
C TRP A 229 -8.90 -1.20 15.84
N ASP A 230 -9.03 -1.06 17.15
CA ASP A 230 -9.77 -2.00 18.01
C ASP A 230 -11.23 -1.60 18.28
N GLY A 231 -11.64 -0.43 17.82
CA GLY A 231 -12.94 0.20 18.05
C GLY A 231 -12.83 1.46 18.94
N GLU A 232 -11.70 1.64 19.63
CA GLU A 232 -11.46 2.76 20.55
C GLU A 232 -10.22 3.56 20.20
N ALA A 233 -9.13 2.88 19.79
CA ALA A 233 -7.83 3.50 19.52
C ALA A 233 -7.09 2.87 18.33
N LEU A 234 -6.24 3.68 17.69
CA LEU A 234 -5.22 3.21 16.76
C LEU A 234 -3.93 2.88 17.52
N THR A 235 -3.41 1.68 17.32
CA THR A 235 -2.16 1.22 17.94
C THR A 235 -1.26 0.55 16.91
N ARG A 236 0.07 0.67 17.08
CA ARG A 236 1.05 0.01 16.23
C ARG A 236 1.40 -1.35 16.80
N GLU A 237 1.41 -2.37 15.96
CA GLU A 237 1.80 -3.73 16.31
C GLU A 237 2.96 -4.17 15.44
N ALA A 238 4.12 -4.40 16.05
CA ALA A 238 5.29 -4.93 15.34
C ALA A 238 5.08 -6.42 15.01
N LEU A 239 5.45 -6.78 13.80
CA LEU A 239 5.38 -8.14 13.28
C LEU A 239 6.80 -8.66 13.03
N THR A 240 7.08 -9.86 13.52
CA THR A 240 8.37 -10.51 13.33
C THR A 240 8.17 -11.97 12.91
N LEU A 241 9.12 -12.50 12.16
CA LEU A 241 9.12 -13.93 11.83
C LEU A 241 9.22 -14.75 13.10
N LYS A 242 8.23 -15.61 13.32
CA LYS A 242 8.35 -16.64 14.36
C LYS A 242 9.35 -17.68 13.86
N ASN A 243 10.43 -17.87 14.61
CA ASN A 243 11.31 -19.00 14.35
C ASN A 243 10.46 -20.28 14.43
N ARG A 244 10.48 -21.09 13.38
CA ARG A 244 9.93 -22.45 13.48
C ARG A 244 10.76 -23.18 14.54
N PRO A 245 10.11 -23.85 15.51
CA PRO A 245 10.82 -24.71 16.45
C PRO A 245 11.55 -25.86 15.75
#